data_e4c60a9354f10fe4cec91aa3f27ed29a
#
_entry.id   e4c60a9354f10fe4cec91aa3f27ed29a
#
_cell.length_a   1.000
_cell.length_b   1.000
_cell.length_c   1.000
_cell.angle_alpha   90.00
_cell.angle_beta   90.00
_cell.angle_gamma   90.00
#
_symmetry.space_group_name_H-M   'P 1'
#
loop_
_entity.id
_entity.type
_entity.pdbx_description
1 polymer ?
#
loop_
_entity_poly.entity_id
_entity_poly.type
_entity_poly.pdbx_seq_one_letter_code
_entity_poly.pdbx_strand_id
1 'polypeptide(L)'
;MMSEPPPIDRAAIAADLDRARRALHDLLDHASPEDFERRSNGTRWTNEQLLFHMVFGYMVVRRLLVLVRVFSRLPDPIGHGFARALDATTPVFHQINNLGSCAAATVFNRRRMGRQCDRVIAKLQRSLSKESETNLRRSMAFPVHWDPFFTETMTLEQVYRYPGKHFDFHRAQLTLG
;
A
#
# COMPACT_ATOMS: atom_id res chain seq x y z
N MET A 1 8.22 18.50 -32.04
CA MET A 1 8.55 18.95 -30.67
C MET A 1 7.75 18.08 -29.72
N MET A 2 8.38 17.11 -29.04
CA MET A 2 7.70 16.34 -27.98
C MET A 2 7.59 17.28 -26.79
N SER A 3 6.36 17.60 -26.38
CA SER A 3 6.16 18.39 -25.16
C SER A 3 6.70 17.58 -23.96
N GLU A 4 7.43 18.27 -23.09
CA GLU A 4 7.92 17.67 -21.85
C GLU A 4 6.73 17.18 -21.03
N PRO A 5 6.78 15.95 -20.47
CA PRO A 5 5.65 15.45 -19.69
C PRO A 5 5.42 16.35 -18.47
N PRO A 6 4.18 16.56 -18.04
CA PRO A 6 3.85 17.45 -16.94
C PRO A 6 4.59 17.03 -15.66
N PRO A 7 4.93 17.99 -14.77
CA PRO A 7 5.63 17.70 -13.51
C PRO A 7 4.76 16.82 -12.60
N ILE A 8 5.43 15.93 -11.84
CA ILE A 8 4.75 15.07 -10.88
C ILE A 8 4.33 15.88 -9.65
N ASP A 9 3.03 15.88 -9.35
CA ASP A 9 2.50 16.57 -8.18
C ASP A 9 2.77 15.78 -6.89
N ARG A 10 3.91 16.08 -6.27
CA ARG A 10 4.32 15.48 -4.99
C ARG A 10 3.46 15.94 -3.82
N ALA A 11 2.92 17.17 -3.90
CA ALA A 11 2.06 17.71 -2.86
C ALA A 11 0.75 16.92 -2.80
N ALA A 12 0.17 16.59 -3.97
CA ALA A 12 -1.01 15.74 -4.03
C ALA A 12 -0.75 14.33 -3.47
N ILE A 13 0.42 13.73 -3.75
CA ILE A 13 0.79 12.42 -3.17
C ILE A 13 0.91 12.52 -1.65
N ALA A 14 1.58 13.54 -1.14
CA ALA A 14 1.74 13.74 0.31
C ALA A 14 0.40 14.01 1.01
N ALA A 15 -0.48 14.79 0.36
CA ALA A 15 -1.83 15.08 0.85
C ALA A 15 -2.71 13.82 0.90
N ASP A 16 -2.60 12.93 -0.10
CA ASP A 16 -3.35 11.66 -0.11
C ASP A 16 -2.88 10.70 0.99
N LEU A 17 -1.57 10.61 1.23
CA LEU A 17 -1.01 9.85 2.35
C LEU A 17 -1.55 10.37 3.69
N ASP A 18 -1.60 11.69 3.88
CA ASP A 18 -2.11 12.29 5.12
C ASP A 18 -3.64 12.16 5.25
N ARG A 19 -4.38 12.25 4.14
CA ARG A 19 -5.84 11.96 4.09
C ARG A 19 -6.13 10.56 4.61
N ALA A 20 -5.45 9.55 4.10
CA ALA A 20 -5.64 8.17 4.52
C ALA A 20 -5.28 7.96 5.99
N ARG A 21 -4.20 8.63 6.48
CA ARG A 21 -3.82 8.60 7.90
C ARG A 21 -4.95 9.15 8.77
N ARG A 22 -5.49 10.34 8.45
CA ARG A 22 -6.62 10.92 9.19
C ARG A 22 -7.84 10.04 9.15
N ALA A 23 -8.21 9.55 7.96
CA ALA A 23 -9.36 8.66 7.80
C ALA A 23 -9.23 7.37 8.64
N LEU A 24 -8.03 6.80 8.76
CA LEU A 24 -7.82 5.65 9.64
C LEU A 24 -8.04 6.00 11.11
N HIS A 25 -7.52 7.14 11.59
CA HIS A 25 -7.75 7.58 12.97
C HIS A 25 -9.23 7.80 13.23
N ASP A 26 -9.95 8.47 12.32
CA ASP A 26 -11.40 8.68 12.43
C ASP A 26 -12.15 7.34 12.53
N LEU A 27 -11.78 6.34 11.71
CA LEU A 27 -12.38 5.00 11.79
C LEU A 27 -12.08 4.30 13.12
N LEU A 28 -10.85 4.43 13.64
CA LEU A 28 -10.45 3.82 14.92
C LEU A 28 -11.11 4.49 16.14
N ASP A 29 -11.37 5.79 16.07
CA ASP A 29 -11.90 6.58 17.17
C ASP A 29 -13.42 6.46 17.28
N HIS A 30 -14.13 6.30 16.15
CA HIS A 30 -15.59 6.22 16.12
C HIS A 30 -16.16 4.81 16.20
N ALA A 31 -15.38 3.77 15.87
CA ALA A 31 -15.85 2.40 15.91
C ALA A 31 -15.99 1.87 17.34
N SER A 32 -17.11 1.22 17.62
CA SER A 32 -17.35 0.51 18.88
C SER A 32 -16.52 -0.78 18.98
N PRO A 33 -16.36 -1.38 20.16
CA PRO A 33 -15.74 -2.70 20.30
C PRO A 33 -16.39 -3.77 19.43
N GLU A 34 -17.70 -3.75 19.34
CA GLU A 34 -18.51 -4.71 18.57
C GLU A 34 -18.31 -4.54 17.08
N ASP A 35 -18.12 -3.30 16.61
CA ASP A 35 -17.82 -3.01 15.21
C ASP A 35 -16.50 -3.68 14.74
N PHE A 36 -15.49 -3.75 15.60
CA PHE A 36 -14.22 -4.38 15.24
C PHE A 36 -14.34 -5.89 15.05
N GLU A 37 -15.20 -6.56 15.80
CA GLU A 37 -15.44 -8.00 15.72
C GLU A 37 -16.36 -8.38 14.54
N ARG A 38 -17.14 -7.41 14.03
CA ARG A 38 -18.06 -7.62 12.92
C ARG A 38 -17.30 -7.99 11.64
N ARG A 39 -17.88 -8.89 10.84
CA ARG A 39 -17.34 -9.26 9.54
C ARG A 39 -17.41 -8.09 8.57
N SER A 40 -16.33 -7.83 7.85
CA SER A 40 -16.32 -6.89 6.74
C SER A 40 -17.03 -7.48 5.52
N ASN A 41 -17.50 -6.61 4.64
CA ASN A 41 -18.24 -7.00 3.46
C ASN A 41 -17.31 -7.51 2.35
N GLY A 42 -17.63 -8.68 1.76
CA GLY A 42 -16.89 -9.25 0.64
C GLY A 42 -15.49 -9.79 0.98
N THR A 43 -15.14 -9.90 2.27
CA THR A 43 -13.86 -10.49 2.71
C THR A 43 -14.06 -11.60 3.73
N ARG A 44 -12.95 -12.29 4.09
CA ARG A 44 -12.93 -13.26 5.19
C ARG A 44 -12.58 -12.64 6.54
N TRP A 45 -12.25 -11.35 6.56
CA TRP A 45 -11.73 -10.65 7.73
C TRP A 45 -12.81 -9.98 8.56
N THR A 46 -12.54 -9.82 9.85
CA THR A 46 -13.26 -8.85 10.68
C THR A 46 -12.83 -7.43 10.30
N ASN A 47 -13.61 -6.43 10.73
CA ASN A 47 -13.22 -5.03 10.49
C ASN A 47 -11.84 -4.70 11.10
N GLU A 48 -11.50 -5.24 12.28
CA GLU A 48 -10.19 -5.04 12.88
C GLU A 48 -9.06 -5.61 12.01
N GLN A 49 -9.24 -6.82 11.50
CA GLN A 49 -8.27 -7.45 10.61
C GLN A 49 -8.12 -6.69 9.29
N LEU A 50 -9.23 -6.19 8.74
CA LEU A 50 -9.22 -5.41 7.51
C LEU A 50 -8.55 -4.04 7.71
N LEU A 51 -8.83 -3.35 8.82
CA LEU A 51 -8.15 -2.10 9.17
C LEU A 51 -6.65 -2.29 9.31
N PHE A 52 -6.22 -3.40 9.96
CA PHE A 52 -4.79 -3.71 10.00
C PHE A 52 -4.22 -3.97 8.60
N HIS A 53 -4.94 -4.71 7.75
CA HIS A 53 -4.52 -4.98 6.37
C HIS A 53 -4.34 -3.68 5.57
N MET A 54 -5.21 -2.69 5.76
CA MET A 54 -5.07 -1.37 5.14
C MET A 54 -3.77 -0.67 5.56
N VAL A 55 -3.39 -0.74 6.84
CA VAL A 55 -2.10 -0.23 7.35
C VAL A 55 -0.92 -1.04 6.80
N PHE A 56 -1.09 -2.36 6.70
CA PHE A 56 -0.07 -3.26 6.16
C PHE A 56 0.26 -2.94 4.71
N GLY A 57 -0.71 -2.53 3.88
CA GLY A 57 -0.49 -2.06 2.52
C GLY A 57 0.57 -0.95 2.46
N TYR A 58 0.52 0.05 3.34
CA TYR A 58 1.54 1.11 3.43
C TYR A 58 2.91 0.57 3.86
N MET A 59 2.95 -0.46 4.71
CA MET A 59 4.22 -1.09 5.11
C MET A 59 4.86 -1.84 3.95
N VAL A 60 4.07 -2.53 3.13
CA VAL A 60 4.52 -3.23 1.91
C VAL A 60 5.07 -2.23 0.91
N VAL A 61 4.36 -1.11 0.68
CA VAL A 61 4.81 -0.05 -0.25
C VAL A 61 6.24 0.41 0.05
N ARG A 62 6.62 0.57 1.29
CA ARG A 62 8.01 0.91 1.64
C ARG A 62 9.04 -0.07 1.10
N ARG A 63 8.70 -1.36 1.01
CA ARG A 63 9.57 -2.39 0.43
C ARG A 63 9.55 -2.32 -1.09
N LEU A 64 8.38 -2.14 -1.67
CA LEU A 64 8.22 -1.98 -3.12
C LEU A 64 9.00 -0.78 -3.65
N LEU A 65 9.01 0.36 -2.94
CA LEU A 65 9.81 1.53 -3.31
C LEU A 65 11.31 1.22 -3.40
N VAL A 66 11.83 0.36 -2.52
CA VAL A 66 13.24 -0.08 -2.60
C VAL A 66 13.45 -0.94 -3.84
N LEU A 67 12.54 -1.88 -4.11
CA LEU A 67 12.62 -2.73 -5.29
C LEU A 67 12.60 -1.90 -6.58
N VAL A 68 11.68 -0.94 -6.71
CA VAL A 68 11.63 -0.07 -7.89
C VAL A 68 12.94 0.70 -8.06
N ARG A 69 13.49 1.27 -7.00
CA ARG A 69 14.77 2.00 -7.07
C ARG A 69 15.94 1.12 -7.54
N VAL A 70 15.95 -0.14 -7.18
CA VAL A 70 16.99 -1.09 -7.57
C VAL A 70 16.75 -1.61 -8.98
N PHE A 71 15.59 -2.23 -9.22
CA PHE A 71 15.31 -2.93 -10.47
C PHE A 71 15.12 -1.98 -11.66
N SER A 72 14.66 -0.75 -11.45
CA SER A 72 14.59 0.26 -12.51
C SER A 72 15.96 0.73 -13.05
N ARG A 73 17.05 0.24 -12.48
CA ARG A 73 18.43 0.51 -12.93
C ARG A 73 19.07 -0.71 -13.61
N LEU A 74 18.39 -1.85 -13.55
CA LEU A 74 18.86 -3.09 -14.16
C LEU A 74 18.30 -3.23 -15.57
N PRO A 75 18.91 -4.04 -16.43
CA PRO A 75 18.36 -4.38 -17.74
C PRO A 75 16.94 -4.96 -17.63
N ASP A 76 16.07 -4.59 -18.56
CA ASP A 76 14.65 -4.99 -18.56
C ASP A 76 14.40 -6.51 -18.40
N PRO A 77 15.20 -7.41 -19.05
CA PRO A 77 15.00 -8.85 -18.87
C PRO A 77 15.11 -9.32 -17.43
N ILE A 78 15.97 -8.66 -16.61
CA ILE A 78 16.14 -8.99 -15.18
C ILE A 78 14.88 -8.58 -14.40
N GLY A 79 14.36 -7.37 -14.66
CA GLY A 79 13.13 -6.88 -14.03
C GLY A 79 11.92 -7.77 -14.36
N HIS A 80 11.74 -8.13 -15.63
CA HIS A 80 10.66 -9.03 -16.05
C HIS A 80 10.82 -10.45 -15.50
N GLY A 81 12.06 -10.97 -15.46
CA GLY A 81 12.35 -12.27 -14.84
C GLY A 81 11.99 -12.30 -13.36
N PHE A 82 12.34 -11.23 -12.62
CA PHE A 82 12.00 -11.07 -11.22
C PHE A 82 10.48 -10.96 -10.99
N ALA A 83 9.77 -10.13 -11.77
CA ALA A 83 8.31 -10.00 -11.66
C ALA A 83 7.59 -11.34 -11.91
N ARG A 84 8.02 -12.10 -12.92
CA ARG A 84 7.47 -13.45 -13.18
C ARG A 84 7.75 -14.42 -12.03
N ALA A 85 8.95 -14.37 -11.43
CA ALA A 85 9.27 -15.20 -10.28
C ALA A 85 8.37 -14.84 -9.07
N LEU A 86 8.09 -13.56 -8.85
CA LEU A 86 7.15 -13.13 -7.82
C LEU A 86 5.71 -13.58 -8.12
N ASP A 87 5.25 -13.45 -9.37
CA ASP A 87 3.92 -13.91 -9.78
C ASP A 87 3.75 -15.43 -9.58
N ALA A 88 4.79 -16.22 -9.82
CA ALA A 88 4.75 -17.65 -9.55
C ALA A 88 4.55 -17.97 -8.05
N THR A 89 4.86 -17.04 -7.15
CA THR A 89 4.67 -17.19 -5.70
C THR A 89 3.32 -16.64 -5.21
N THR A 90 2.43 -16.22 -6.10
CA THR A 90 1.13 -15.60 -5.76
C THR A 90 0.31 -16.39 -4.73
N PRO A 91 0.13 -17.73 -4.83
CA PRO A 91 -0.63 -18.46 -3.82
C PRO A 91 -0.01 -18.36 -2.41
N VAL A 92 1.32 -18.43 -2.34
CA VAL A 92 2.06 -18.30 -1.06
C VAL A 92 1.95 -16.87 -0.53
N PHE A 93 2.05 -15.88 -1.43
CA PHE A 93 1.87 -14.48 -1.05
C PHE A 93 0.48 -14.22 -0.46
N HIS A 94 -0.59 -14.69 -1.10
CA HIS A 94 -1.95 -14.52 -0.58
C HIS A 94 -2.14 -15.22 0.77
N GLN A 95 -1.54 -16.39 0.96
CA GLN A 95 -1.61 -17.10 2.25
C GLN A 95 -0.87 -16.33 3.34
N ILE A 96 0.34 -15.84 3.08
CA ILE A 96 1.12 -15.03 4.03
C ILE A 96 0.38 -13.73 4.33
N ASN A 97 -0.18 -13.06 3.33
CA ASN A 97 -0.95 -11.83 3.49
C ASN A 97 -2.18 -12.04 4.38
N ASN A 98 -2.92 -13.13 4.15
CA ASN A 98 -4.09 -13.48 4.96
C ASN A 98 -3.71 -13.83 6.41
N LEU A 99 -2.79 -14.76 6.60
CA LEU A 99 -2.34 -15.18 7.94
C LEU A 99 -1.64 -14.05 8.68
N GLY A 100 -0.83 -13.25 7.97
CA GLY A 100 -0.15 -12.09 8.52
C GLY A 100 -1.13 -11.03 9.01
N SER A 101 -2.20 -10.75 8.27
CA SER A 101 -3.23 -9.80 8.67
C SER A 101 -4.00 -10.30 9.90
N CYS A 102 -4.35 -11.59 9.94
CA CYS A 102 -5.02 -12.19 11.09
C CYS A 102 -4.13 -12.20 12.35
N ALA A 103 -2.90 -12.67 12.23
CA ALA A 103 -1.98 -12.75 13.38
C ALA A 103 -1.58 -11.35 13.90
N ALA A 104 -1.37 -10.40 12.99
CA ALA A 104 -0.97 -9.06 13.38
C ALA A 104 -2.12 -8.27 14.04
N ALA A 105 -3.38 -8.52 13.69
CA ALA A 105 -4.51 -7.89 14.36
C ALA A 105 -4.57 -8.27 15.85
N THR A 106 -4.12 -9.46 16.24
CA THR A 106 -4.03 -9.85 17.66
C THR A 106 -2.95 -9.07 18.44
N VAL A 107 -1.90 -8.63 17.76
CA VAL A 107 -0.77 -7.88 18.36
C VAL A 107 -0.97 -6.37 18.27
N PHE A 108 -1.55 -5.90 17.18
CA PHE A 108 -1.79 -4.49 16.90
C PHE A 108 -3.22 -4.10 17.26
N ASN A 109 -3.46 -3.85 18.55
CA ASN A 109 -4.71 -3.22 18.98
C ASN A 109 -4.87 -1.80 18.36
N ARG A 110 -6.04 -1.19 18.49
CA ARG A 110 -6.41 0.13 17.94
C ARG A 110 -5.29 1.18 18.10
N ARG A 111 -4.76 1.36 19.34
CA ARG A 111 -3.70 2.36 19.62
C ARG A 111 -2.39 2.05 18.92
N ARG A 112 -2.03 0.78 18.82
CA ARG A 112 -0.81 0.36 18.12
C ARG A 112 -0.95 0.50 16.61
N MET A 113 -2.14 0.21 16.09
CA MET A 113 -2.46 0.33 14.66
C MET A 113 -2.36 1.79 14.19
N GLY A 114 -3.01 2.74 14.90
CA GLY A 114 -2.90 4.17 14.59
C GLY A 114 -1.44 4.66 14.63
N ARG A 115 -0.69 4.35 15.71
CA ARG A 115 0.72 4.71 15.79
C ARG A 115 1.59 4.07 14.70
N GLN A 116 1.26 2.87 14.24
CA GLN A 116 1.98 2.22 13.15
C GLN A 116 1.69 2.93 11.82
N CYS A 117 0.44 3.33 11.58
CA CYS A 117 0.07 4.15 10.44
C CYS A 117 0.85 5.48 10.44
N ASP A 118 0.86 6.21 11.53
CA ASP A 118 1.61 7.46 11.66
C ASP A 118 3.09 7.29 11.30
N ARG A 119 3.72 6.24 11.83
CA ARG A 119 5.14 5.96 11.57
C ARG A 119 5.42 5.63 10.09
N VAL A 120 4.56 4.82 9.48
CA VAL A 120 4.78 4.41 8.08
C VAL A 120 4.52 5.57 7.13
N ILE A 121 3.44 6.33 7.34
CA ILE A 121 3.12 7.52 6.53
C ILE A 121 4.22 8.56 6.65
N ALA A 122 4.67 8.90 7.86
CA ALA A 122 5.78 9.83 8.05
C ALA A 122 7.08 9.38 7.36
N LYS A 123 7.36 8.07 7.29
CA LYS A 123 8.50 7.53 6.55
C LYS A 123 8.32 7.64 5.05
N LEU A 124 7.11 7.39 4.53
CA LEU A 124 6.79 7.54 3.11
C LEU A 124 6.91 9.01 2.67
N GLN A 125 6.36 9.95 3.43
CA GLN A 125 6.46 11.39 3.15
C GLN A 125 7.91 11.88 3.15
N ARG A 126 8.70 11.47 4.15
CA ARG A 126 10.15 11.77 4.18
C ARG A 126 10.92 11.13 3.02
N SER A 127 10.50 9.96 2.55
CA SER A 127 11.09 9.33 1.39
C SER A 127 10.73 10.09 0.11
N LEU A 128 9.45 10.45 -0.05
CA LEU A 128 8.94 11.22 -1.19
C LEU A 128 9.63 12.58 -1.34
N SER A 129 9.86 13.29 -0.22
CA SER A 129 10.50 14.61 -0.24
C SER A 129 11.95 14.58 -0.77
N LYS A 130 12.60 13.41 -0.73
CA LYS A 130 13.98 13.21 -1.20
C LYS A 130 14.06 12.68 -2.63
N GLU A 131 12.93 12.31 -3.24
CA GLU A 131 12.95 11.78 -4.62
C GLU A 131 13.18 12.91 -5.64
N SER A 132 13.97 12.63 -6.66
CA SER A 132 14.04 13.48 -7.84
C SER A 132 12.86 13.17 -8.78
N GLU A 133 12.54 14.12 -9.67
CA GLU A 133 11.55 13.92 -10.74
C GLU A 133 11.93 12.69 -11.59
N THR A 134 13.19 12.58 -11.97
CA THR A 134 13.73 11.45 -12.73
C THR A 134 13.53 10.12 -12.00
N ASN A 135 13.72 10.07 -10.68
CA ASN A 135 13.48 8.84 -9.91
C ASN A 135 12.00 8.48 -9.86
N LEU A 136 11.12 9.47 -9.69
CA LEU A 136 9.67 9.22 -9.65
C LEU A 136 9.14 8.65 -10.98
N ARG A 137 9.77 8.99 -12.11
CA ARG A 137 9.42 8.46 -13.44
C ARG A 137 10.03 7.09 -13.75
N ARG A 138 11.00 6.61 -12.97
CA ARG A 138 11.57 5.28 -13.15
C ARG A 138 10.53 4.20 -12.85
N SER A 139 10.54 3.14 -13.65
CA SER A 139 9.61 2.03 -13.56
C SER A 139 10.31 0.68 -13.49
N MET A 140 9.59 -0.33 -13.06
CA MET A 140 9.95 -1.74 -13.14
C MET A 140 8.73 -2.59 -13.47
N ALA A 141 8.96 -3.82 -13.94
CA ALA A 141 7.90 -4.82 -14.07
C ALA A 141 7.36 -5.24 -12.68
N PHE A 142 6.05 -5.44 -12.59
CA PHE A 142 5.35 -5.78 -11.34
C PHE A 142 4.61 -7.11 -11.43
N PRO A 143 4.44 -7.83 -10.30
CA PRO A 143 3.63 -9.04 -10.20
C PRO A 143 2.14 -8.67 -10.20
N VAL A 144 1.50 -8.71 -11.36
CA VAL A 144 0.11 -8.24 -11.54
C VAL A 144 -0.95 -9.06 -10.78
N HIS A 145 -0.61 -10.30 -10.42
CA HIS A 145 -1.54 -11.17 -9.68
C HIS A 145 -1.52 -10.97 -8.16
N TRP A 146 -0.61 -10.14 -7.64
CA TRP A 146 -0.53 -9.89 -6.20
C TRP A 146 -1.60 -8.93 -5.69
N ASP A 147 -2.01 -7.98 -6.54
CA ASP A 147 -3.00 -6.97 -6.17
C ASP A 147 -3.71 -6.44 -7.43
N PRO A 148 -5.05 -6.22 -7.40
CA PRO A 148 -5.83 -5.76 -8.55
C PRO A 148 -5.45 -4.36 -9.05
N PHE A 149 -4.71 -3.58 -8.25
CA PHE A 149 -4.23 -2.25 -8.63
C PHE A 149 -2.82 -2.26 -9.23
N PHE A 150 -2.18 -3.43 -9.32
CA PHE A 150 -0.89 -3.55 -9.99
C PHE A 150 -1.07 -3.67 -11.50
N THR A 151 -0.20 -3.01 -12.24
CA THR A 151 -0.08 -3.10 -13.69
C THR A 151 1.24 -3.75 -14.05
N GLU A 152 1.39 -4.25 -15.30
CA GLU A 152 2.60 -4.94 -15.76
C GLU A 152 3.88 -4.15 -15.49
N THR A 153 3.78 -2.82 -15.55
CA THR A 153 4.87 -1.90 -15.23
C THR A 153 4.34 -0.77 -14.38
N MET A 154 5.02 -0.47 -13.28
CA MET A 154 4.68 0.66 -12.41
C MET A 154 5.88 1.58 -12.21
N THR A 155 5.62 2.89 -12.29
CA THR A 155 6.60 3.91 -11.92
C THR A 155 6.69 4.04 -10.39
N LEU A 156 7.78 4.64 -9.92
CA LEU A 156 7.95 4.95 -8.49
C LEU A 156 6.83 5.87 -7.99
N GLU A 157 6.37 6.85 -8.80
CA GLU A 157 5.20 7.67 -8.53
C GLU A 157 3.95 6.83 -8.32
N GLN A 158 3.64 5.92 -9.25
CA GLN A 158 2.46 5.06 -9.17
C GLN A 158 2.49 4.18 -7.91
N VAL A 159 3.67 3.73 -7.49
CA VAL A 159 3.83 2.95 -6.25
C VAL A 159 3.58 3.82 -5.01
N TYR A 160 3.92 5.12 -5.02
CA TYR A 160 3.53 6.03 -3.94
C TYR A 160 2.01 6.28 -3.89
N ARG A 161 1.31 6.30 -5.04
CA ARG A 161 -0.15 6.51 -5.13
C ARG A 161 -0.97 5.24 -4.86
N TYR A 162 -0.39 4.06 -5.10
CA TYR A 162 -1.07 2.78 -4.97
C TYR A 162 -1.75 2.58 -3.60
N PRO A 163 -1.11 2.85 -2.45
CA PRO A 163 -1.70 2.51 -1.16
C PRO A 163 -2.95 3.34 -0.84
N GLY A 164 -3.11 4.53 -1.41
CA GLY A 164 -4.34 5.32 -1.29
C GLY A 164 -5.52 4.62 -1.96
N LYS A 165 -5.32 4.11 -3.19
CA LYS A 165 -6.35 3.33 -3.92
C LYS A 165 -6.73 2.06 -3.16
N HIS A 166 -5.73 1.33 -2.68
CA HIS A 166 -5.92 0.12 -1.88
C HIS A 166 -6.67 0.41 -0.57
N PHE A 167 -6.34 1.52 0.10
CA PHE A 167 -7.02 1.98 1.30
C PHE A 167 -8.51 2.26 1.03
N ASP A 168 -8.82 3.04 0.01
CA ASP A 168 -10.19 3.44 -0.33
C ASP A 168 -11.04 2.22 -0.75
N PHE A 169 -10.45 1.28 -1.47
CA PHE A 169 -11.11 0.03 -1.83
C PHE A 169 -11.53 -0.77 -0.58
N HIS A 170 -10.61 -0.96 0.35
CA HIS A 170 -10.91 -1.70 1.58
C HIS A 170 -11.78 -0.92 2.57
N ARG A 171 -11.68 0.41 2.58
CA ARG A 171 -12.56 1.26 3.38
C ARG A 171 -14.03 1.04 3.01
N ALA A 172 -14.34 0.86 1.72
CA ALA A 172 -15.69 0.58 1.25
C ALA A 172 -16.23 -0.79 1.68
N GLN A 173 -15.39 -1.69 2.14
CA GLN A 173 -15.75 -3.02 2.63
C GLN A 173 -15.98 -3.07 4.15
N LEU A 174 -15.63 -2.00 4.88
CA LEU A 174 -15.90 -1.93 6.32
C LEU A 174 -17.39 -1.83 6.60
N THR A 175 -17.82 -2.51 7.66
CA THR A 175 -19.21 -2.54 8.16
C THR A 175 -19.30 -1.85 9.53
N LEU A 176 -18.59 -0.72 9.68
CA LEU A 176 -18.63 0.11 10.88
C LEU A 176 -19.97 0.87 10.90
N GLY A 177 -20.66 0.86 12.03
CA GLY A 177 -21.95 1.51 12.23
C GLY A 177 -21.83 2.97 12.58
#